data_196ec2962269703b51c663ed7b4b43d0
#
_entry.id   196ec2962269703b51c663ed7b4b43d0
#
_cell.length_a   1.000
_cell.length_b   1.000
_cell.length_c   1.000
_cell.angle_alpha   90.00
_cell.angle_beta   90.00
_cell.angle_gamma   90.00
#
_symmetry.space_group_name_H-M   'P 1'
#
loop_
_entity.id
_entity.type
_entity.pdbx_description
1 polymer ?
#
loop_
_entity_poly.entity_id
_entity_poly.type
_entity_poly.pdbx_seq_one_letter_code
_entity_poly.pdbx_strand_id
1 'polypeptide(L)'
;MRKMNISKCLVGIAVLLAAPMIVLAQQTETHIGKVTGHEGAGRQLYFRYCWGCHGFRGNGNGENWIPTGSFPDSPYLNVEPRNFVAATFECRSTPTGTLPTDEDLYNSLVRGLVNSNMPSWVTLTTQNRADLVAFIKTFSARWKTEKAGTPITVPPEPALTVQSIQHGKELFTKLECWKCHGPEGLGDGPSASTLTDSNDEPIRPYNFSAGYRFKCGTSNHDLYKIFMTGLDGTPMPSFADVIKPDDAWDLVHYLRTLQVYHKSPELALWMGTKEGAEIVKAEKVRGTPTGSGVNQ
;
A
#
# COMPACT_ATOMS: atom_id res chain seq x y z
N MET A 1 -13.34 -90.74 -28.47
CA MET A 1 -13.22 -90.12 -27.14
C MET A 1 -12.23 -88.99 -27.26
N ARG A 2 -12.74 -87.75 -27.33
CA ARG A 2 -11.88 -86.58 -27.59
C ARG A 2 -11.72 -85.85 -26.26
N LYS A 3 -10.49 -85.78 -25.75
CA LYS A 3 -10.16 -85.07 -24.51
C LYS A 3 -10.15 -83.55 -24.76
N MET A 4 -10.94 -82.83 -24.05
CA MET A 4 -11.03 -81.38 -24.07
C MET A 4 -10.05 -80.78 -23.03
N ASN A 5 -9.08 -80.01 -23.52
CA ASN A 5 -8.09 -79.32 -22.70
C ASN A 5 -8.67 -77.96 -22.32
N ILE A 6 -8.92 -77.72 -21.04
CA ILE A 6 -9.39 -76.43 -20.51
C ILE A 6 -8.14 -75.68 -20.08
N SER A 7 -7.74 -74.70 -20.91
CA SER A 7 -6.72 -73.72 -20.57
C SER A 7 -7.28 -72.68 -19.59
N LYS A 8 -6.74 -72.65 -18.39
CA LYS A 8 -7.09 -71.63 -17.37
C LYS A 8 -6.39 -70.32 -17.70
N CYS A 9 -7.12 -69.32 -18.20
CA CYS A 9 -6.65 -67.94 -18.26
C CYS A 9 -6.74 -67.35 -16.85
N LEU A 10 -5.60 -67.09 -16.22
CA LEU A 10 -5.45 -66.25 -15.03
C LEU A 10 -5.39 -64.79 -15.50
N VAL A 11 -6.47 -64.03 -15.32
CA VAL A 11 -6.46 -62.59 -15.48
C VAL A 11 -5.98 -61.99 -14.18
N GLY A 12 -4.73 -61.53 -14.19
CA GLY A 12 -4.17 -60.78 -13.08
C GLY A 12 -4.73 -59.35 -13.06
N ILE A 13 -5.54 -59.05 -12.06
CA ILE A 13 -6.01 -57.70 -11.80
C ILE A 13 -4.87 -56.95 -11.06
N ALA A 14 -4.14 -56.13 -11.78
CA ALA A 14 -3.19 -55.18 -11.17
C ALA A 14 -3.99 -54.05 -10.54
N VAL A 15 -4.16 -54.07 -9.22
CA VAL A 15 -4.71 -52.92 -8.46
C VAL A 15 -3.62 -51.86 -8.34
N LEU A 16 -3.67 -50.84 -9.17
CA LEU A 16 -2.86 -49.64 -9.04
C LEU A 16 -3.39 -48.86 -7.80
N LEU A 17 -2.72 -49.02 -6.68
CA LEU A 17 -2.88 -48.15 -5.52
C LEU A 17 -2.33 -46.77 -5.89
N ALA A 18 -3.19 -45.85 -6.32
CA ALA A 18 -2.88 -44.46 -6.42
C ALA A 18 -2.69 -43.91 -4.99
N ALA A 19 -1.44 -43.75 -4.55
CA ALA A 19 -1.16 -43.03 -3.32
C ALA A 19 -1.64 -41.57 -3.48
N PRO A 20 -2.40 -41.01 -2.53
CA PRO A 20 -2.75 -39.60 -2.59
C PRO A 20 -1.45 -38.80 -2.51
N MET A 21 -1.13 -38.05 -3.56
CA MET A 21 -0.13 -36.97 -3.48
C MET A 21 -0.69 -35.96 -2.48
N ILE A 22 -0.20 -36.00 -1.25
CA ILE A 22 -0.35 -34.91 -0.31
C ILE A 22 0.50 -33.78 -0.88
N VAL A 23 -0.13 -32.86 -1.63
CA VAL A 23 0.45 -31.58 -1.95
C VAL A 23 0.52 -30.83 -0.62
N LEU A 24 1.65 -30.94 0.07
CA LEU A 24 1.99 -30.06 1.16
C LEU A 24 2.01 -28.66 0.55
N ALA A 25 0.96 -27.89 0.81
CA ALA A 25 0.95 -26.47 0.53
C ALA A 25 2.18 -25.89 1.23
N GLN A 26 3.18 -25.48 0.47
CA GLN A 26 4.33 -24.78 0.99
C GLN A 26 3.82 -23.45 1.51
N GLN A 27 3.64 -23.36 2.84
CA GLN A 27 3.51 -22.07 3.49
C GLN A 27 4.79 -21.31 3.16
N THR A 28 4.66 -20.19 2.51
CA THR A 28 5.81 -19.32 2.24
C THR A 28 6.29 -18.78 3.58
N GLU A 29 7.46 -19.26 4.02
CA GLU A 29 8.10 -18.74 5.22
C GLU A 29 8.18 -17.20 5.14
N THR A 30 8.04 -16.56 6.28
CA THR A 30 8.18 -15.11 6.40
C THR A 30 9.59 -14.79 6.85
N HIS A 31 10.29 -13.96 6.08
CA HIS A 31 11.65 -13.54 6.39
C HIS A 31 11.79 -12.02 6.36
N ILE A 32 12.32 -11.44 7.43
CA ILE A 32 12.69 -10.03 7.53
C ILE A 32 14.19 -9.95 7.77
N GLY A 33 14.94 -9.74 6.71
CA GLY A 33 16.39 -9.88 6.74
C GLY A 33 16.80 -11.28 7.19
N LYS A 34 17.42 -11.39 8.37
CA LYS A 34 17.83 -12.70 8.96
C LYS A 34 16.81 -13.27 9.95
N VAL A 35 15.69 -12.58 10.15
CA VAL A 35 14.68 -12.99 11.14
C VAL A 35 13.58 -13.78 10.45
N THR A 36 13.30 -14.98 10.97
CA THR A 36 12.17 -15.81 10.52
C THR A 36 10.97 -15.54 11.40
N GLY A 37 9.82 -15.24 10.80
CA GLY A 37 8.55 -15.03 11.49
C GLY A 37 7.84 -16.36 11.80
N HIS A 38 7.23 -16.43 12.98
CA HIS A 38 6.54 -17.63 13.49
C HIS A 38 5.04 -17.36 13.68
N GLU A 39 4.19 -18.04 12.92
CA GLU A 39 2.74 -17.87 12.94
C GLU A 39 2.13 -18.02 14.36
N GLY A 40 2.58 -19.00 15.13
CA GLY A 40 2.07 -19.25 16.50
C GLY A 40 2.32 -18.09 17.47
N ALA A 41 3.51 -17.49 17.42
CA ALA A 41 3.84 -16.30 18.20
C ALA A 41 3.09 -15.07 17.65
N GLY A 42 3.03 -14.93 16.34
CA GLY A 42 2.27 -13.85 15.68
C GLY A 42 0.78 -13.90 16.02
N ARG A 43 0.20 -15.09 16.14
CA ARG A 43 -1.19 -15.26 16.56
C ARG A 43 -1.44 -14.67 17.95
N GLN A 44 -0.56 -14.93 18.91
CA GLN A 44 -0.70 -14.37 20.28
C GLN A 44 -0.63 -12.85 20.27
N LEU A 45 0.31 -12.27 19.49
CA LEU A 45 0.47 -10.83 19.33
C LEU A 45 -0.73 -10.19 18.63
N TYR A 46 -1.26 -10.85 17.60
CA TYR A 46 -2.44 -10.38 16.88
C TYR A 46 -3.66 -10.26 17.80
N PHE A 47 -3.95 -11.29 18.58
CA PHE A 47 -5.06 -11.27 19.53
C PHE A 47 -4.83 -10.37 20.75
N ARG A 48 -3.61 -9.92 20.96
CA ARG A 48 -3.30 -8.92 21.99
C ARG A 48 -3.45 -7.49 21.51
N TYR A 49 -3.10 -7.20 20.25
CA TYR A 49 -2.91 -5.82 19.78
C TYR A 49 -3.72 -5.44 18.54
N CYS A 50 -4.16 -6.39 17.71
CA CYS A 50 -4.61 -6.10 16.36
C CYS A 50 -6.10 -6.42 16.11
N TRP A 51 -6.61 -7.52 16.69
CA TRP A 51 -7.94 -8.05 16.41
C TRP A 51 -9.07 -7.07 16.70
N GLY A 52 -8.89 -6.21 17.70
CA GLY A 52 -9.90 -5.22 18.08
C GLY A 52 -10.29 -4.28 16.92
N CYS A 53 -9.35 -3.98 16.02
CA CYS A 53 -9.60 -3.22 14.80
C CYS A 53 -9.74 -4.11 13.57
N HIS A 54 -8.82 -5.07 13.39
CA HIS A 54 -8.79 -5.91 12.18
C HIS A 54 -9.75 -7.11 12.20
N GLY A 55 -10.47 -7.32 13.30
CA GLY A 55 -11.42 -8.41 13.47
C GLY A 55 -10.78 -9.76 13.82
N PHE A 56 -11.56 -10.62 14.47
CA PHE A 56 -11.12 -11.97 14.85
C PHE A 56 -10.68 -12.82 13.67
N ARG A 57 -11.31 -12.60 12.51
CA ARG A 57 -11.03 -13.32 11.26
C ARG A 57 -10.14 -12.54 10.29
N GLY A 58 -9.57 -11.42 10.72
CA GLY A 58 -8.73 -10.57 9.86
C GLY A 58 -9.47 -9.86 8.73
N ASN A 59 -10.79 -9.75 8.82
CA ASN A 59 -11.66 -9.22 7.76
C ASN A 59 -11.91 -7.70 7.84
N GLY A 60 -11.22 -6.99 8.75
CA GLY A 60 -11.37 -5.55 8.93
C GLY A 60 -12.51 -5.13 9.87
N ASN A 61 -13.36 -6.05 10.33
CA ASN A 61 -14.56 -5.78 11.13
C ASN A 61 -14.31 -6.02 12.62
N GLY A 62 -13.36 -5.31 13.21
CA GLY A 62 -13.09 -5.40 14.63
C GLY A 62 -14.05 -4.54 15.45
N GLU A 63 -14.36 -4.97 16.67
CA GLU A 63 -15.31 -4.28 17.57
C GLU A 63 -14.82 -2.90 18.03
N ASN A 64 -13.50 -2.67 18.04
CA ASN A 64 -12.91 -1.40 18.43
C ASN A 64 -12.77 -0.42 17.25
N TRP A 65 -13.14 -0.82 16.06
CA TRP A 65 -13.16 0.08 14.93
C TRP A 65 -14.47 0.87 14.93
N ILE A 66 -14.34 2.18 15.05
CA ILE A 66 -15.47 3.10 14.97
C ILE A 66 -15.37 3.79 13.61
N PRO A 67 -16.41 3.67 12.74
CA PRO A 67 -16.46 4.42 11.50
C PRO A 67 -16.27 5.91 11.79
N THR A 68 -15.24 6.51 11.20
CA THR A 68 -14.94 7.93 11.42
C THR A 68 -16.02 8.85 10.89
N GLY A 69 -16.87 8.38 9.97
CA GLY A 69 -18.09 9.07 9.53
C GLY A 69 -19.13 9.28 10.62
N SER A 70 -18.97 8.63 11.79
CA SER A 70 -19.74 8.94 12.99
C SER A 70 -19.37 10.30 13.59
N PHE A 71 -18.28 10.93 13.13
CA PHE A 71 -17.83 12.25 13.52
C PHE A 71 -17.86 13.16 12.28
N PRO A 72 -18.92 13.96 12.08
CA PRO A 72 -19.13 14.77 10.86
C PRO A 72 -17.96 15.68 10.50
N ASP A 73 -17.20 16.12 11.50
CA ASP A 73 -16.05 17.02 11.33
C ASP A 73 -14.69 16.30 11.27
N SER A 74 -14.69 14.96 11.23
CA SER A 74 -13.43 14.21 11.13
C SER A 74 -12.83 14.38 9.73
N PRO A 75 -11.56 14.82 9.62
CA PRO A 75 -10.86 14.87 8.35
C PRO A 75 -10.55 13.45 7.81
N TYR A 76 -10.71 12.44 8.64
CA TYR A 76 -10.50 11.05 8.32
C TYR A 76 -11.85 10.42 7.97
N LEU A 77 -12.15 10.35 6.69
CA LEU A 77 -13.27 9.54 6.21
C LEU A 77 -13.01 8.07 6.52
N ASN A 78 -14.04 7.33 6.80
CA ASN A 78 -14.12 5.90 7.08
C ASN A 78 -12.93 5.03 6.61
N VAL A 79 -11.75 5.29 7.16
CA VAL A 79 -10.57 4.48 6.83
C VAL A 79 -10.67 3.16 7.57
N GLU A 80 -11.27 2.19 6.91
CA GLU A 80 -11.44 0.86 7.46
C GLU A 80 -10.10 0.17 7.72
N PRO A 81 -10.02 -0.62 8.81
CA PRO A 81 -8.89 -1.51 9.01
C PRO A 81 -8.76 -2.48 7.85
N ARG A 82 -7.55 -2.69 7.37
CA ARG A 82 -7.29 -3.58 6.23
C ARG A 82 -7.89 -4.96 6.41
N ASN A 83 -8.64 -5.39 5.40
CA ASN A 83 -9.14 -6.76 5.26
C ASN A 83 -8.00 -7.67 4.80
N PHE A 84 -7.45 -8.47 5.71
CA PHE A 84 -6.35 -9.39 5.42
C PHE A 84 -6.81 -10.62 4.63
N VAL A 85 -8.11 -10.95 4.66
CA VAL A 85 -8.66 -12.06 3.88
C VAL A 85 -8.63 -11.75 2.39
N ALA A 86 -8.97 -10.51 2.02
CA ALA A 86 -8.88 -10.03 0.64
C ALA A 86 -7.42 -9.93 0.17
N ALA A 87 -6.49 -9.69 1.09
CA ALA A 87 -5.07 -9.50 0.84
C ALA A 87 -4.79 -8.46 -0.28
N THR A 88 -5.53 -7.37 -0.24
CA THR A 88 -5.31 -6.19 -1.08
C THR A 88 -4.64 -5.12 -0.24
N PHE A 89 -3.40 -4.78 -0.55
CA PHE A 89 -2.58 -3.88 0.26
C PHE A 89 -2.19 -2.63 -0.54
N GLU A 90 -2.37 -1.46 0.05
CA GLU A 90 -2.01 -0.19 -0.56
C GLU A 90 -0.48 0.02 -0.60
N CYS A 91 0.17 -0.20 0.56
CA CYS A 91 1.59 0.09 0.72
C CYS A 91 2.44 -1.13 0.36
N ARG A 92 2.92 -1.14 -0.87
CA ARG A 92 3.77 -2.23 -1.39
C ARG A 92 4.84 -1.70 -2.35
N SER A 93 5.86 -2.50 -2.55
CA SER A 93 6.91 -2.28 -3.54
C SER A 93 6.69 -3.11 -4.83
N THR A 94 5.65 -3.92 -4.85
CA THR A 94 5.33 -4.86 -5.94
C THR A 94 4.30 -4.27 -6.91
N PRO A 95 4.22 -4.73 -8.16
CA PRO A 95 3.25 -4.23 -9.13
C PRO A 95 1.79 -4.32 -8.65
N THR A 96 0.93 -3.46 -9.20
CA THR A 96 -0.50 -3.45 -8.90
C THR A 96 -1.13 -4.84 -9.08
N GLY A 97 -2.05 -5.20 -8.17
CA GLY A 97 -2.74 -6.50 -8.16
C GLY A 97 -1.94 -7.66 -7.57
N THR A 98 -0.63 -7.51 -7.34
CA THR A 98 0.21 -8.56 -6.77
C THR A 98 0.26 -8.49 -5.24
N LEU A 99 0.64 -9.61 -4.60
CA LEU A 99 0.89 -9.60 -3.16
C LEU A 99 2.13 -8.78 -2.80
N PRO A 100 2.12 -8.06 -1.66
CA PRO A 100 3.29 -7.35 -1.16
C PRO A 100 4.40 -8.31 -0.72
N THR A 101 5.60 -7.79 -0.54
CA THR A 101 6.67 -8.53 0.12
C THR A 101 6.47 -8.59 1.64
N ASP A 102 7.21 -9.47 2.31
CA ASP A 102 7.24 -9.50 3.76
C ASP A 102 7.75 -8.19 4.35
N GLU A 103 8.74 -7.54 3.71
CA GLU A 103 9.25 -6.23 4.06
C GLU A 103 8.21 -5.12 3.92
N ASP A 104 7.35 -5.15 2.92
CA ASP A 104 6.27 -4.16 2.76
C ASP A 104 5.29 -4.21 3.94
N LEU A 105 4.88 -5.42 4.32
CA LEU A 105 4.01 -5.65 5.48
C LEU A 105 4.72 -5.23 6.78
N TYR A 106 5.96 -5.65 6.96
CA TYR A 106 6.78 -5.30 8.10
C TYR A 106 6.97 -3.79 8.25
N ASN A 107 7.30 -3.10 7.15
CA ASN A 107 7.48 -1.67 7.14
C ASN A 107 6.19 -0.90 7.44
N SER A 108 5.04 -1.45 7.09
CA SER A 108 3.73 -0.90 7.46
C SER A 108 3.48 -0.99 8.96
N LEU A 109 3.93 -2.07 9.63
CA LEU A 109 3.92 -2.18 11.09
C LEU A 109 4.90 -1.20 11.74
N VAL A 110 6.10 -1.05 11.20
CA VAL A 110 7.12 -0.13 11.76
C VAL A 110 6.63 1.31 11.75
N ARG A 111 6.17 1.81 10.61
CA ARG A 111 5.83 3.24 10.47
C ARG A 111 4.41 3.59 10.93
N GLY A 112 3.49 2.61 10.98
CA GLY A 112 2.06 2.89 10.99
C GLY A 112 1.60 3.44 9.64
N LEU A 113 0.35 3.86 9.55
CA LEU A 113 -0.23 4.44 8.34
C LEU A 113 -0.78 5.84 8.64
N VAL A 114 -0.17 6.85 8.06
CA VAL A 114 -0.61 8.24 8.20
C VAL A 114 -2.01 8.41 7.63
N ASN A 115 -2.80 9.28 8.24
CA ASN A 115 -4.21 9.51 7.91
C ASN A 115 -5.07 8.23 8.06
N SER A 116 -4.70 7.38 9.02
CA SER A 116 -5.49 6.24 9.47
C SER A 116 -5.28 6.04 10.97
N ASN A 117 -6.11 5.20 11.57
CA ASN A 117 -5.98 4.82 12.98
C ASN A 117 -4.95 3.69 13.21
N MET A 118 -4.20 3.27 12.17
CA MET A 118 -3.16 2.26 12.29
C MET A 118 -1.89 2.86 12.90
N PRO A 119 -1.59 2.59 14.18
CA PRO A 119 -0.42 3.17 14.84
C PRO A 119 0.88 2.54 14.37
N SER A 120 2.00 3.20 14.67
CA SER A 120 3.33 2.61 14.57
C SER A 120 3.54 1.56 15.66
N TRP A 121 4.02 0.41 15.27
CA TRP A 121 4.39 -0.70 16.17
C TRP A 121 5.92 -0.81 16.33
N VAL A 122 6.62 0.30 16.23
CA VAL A 122 8.08 0.35 16.39
C VAL A 122 8.54 -0.12 17.77
N THR A 123 7.67 -0.03 18.77
CA THR A 123 7.94 -0.49 20.16
C THR A 123 7.96 -2.01 20.28
N LEU A 124 7.38 -2.76 19.36
CA LEU A 124 7.54 -4.20 19.28
C LEU A 124 8.94 -4.55 18.75
N THR A 125 9.49 -5.67 19.18
CA THR A 125 10.78 -6.15 18.66
C THR A 125 10.69 -6.50 17.17
N THR A 126 11.84 -6.57 16.48
CA THR A 126 11.90 -7.04 15.09
C THR A 126 11.28 -8.42 14.94
N GLN A 127 11.56 -9.34 15.89
CA GLN A 127 10.97 -10.68 15.92
C GLN A 127 9.45 -10.62 16.02
N ASN A 128 8.91 -9.84 16.96
CA ASN A 128 7.46 -9.74 17.14
C ASN A 128 6.74 -9.22 15.90
N ARG A 129 7.32 -8.24 15.19
CA ARG A 129 6.75 -7.75 13.93
C ARG A 129 6.86 -8.78 12.81
N ALA A 130 7.96 -9.54 12.73
CA ALA A 130 8.09 -10.64 11.77
C ALA A 130 7.06 -11.75 12.04
N ASP A 131 6.85 -12.09 13.31
CA ASP A 131 5.83 -13.05 13.74
C ASP A 131 4.41 -12.59 13.37
N LEU A 132 4.12 -11.29 13.57
CA LEU A 132 2.84 -10.70 13.14
C LEU A 132 2.65 -10.81 11.62
N VAL A 133 3.67 -10.52 10.81
CA VAL A 133 3.61 -10.67 9.34
C VAL A 133 3.31 -12.13 8.98
N ALA A 134 4.00 -13.09 9.62
CA ALA A 134 3.75 -14.52 9.39
C ALA A 134 2.29 -14.88 9.65
N PHE A 135 1.73 -14.40 10.77
CA PHE A 135 0.35 -14.69 11.12
C PHE A 135 -0.67 -13.98 10.20
N ILE A 136 -0.44 -12.70 9.85
CA ILE A 136 -1.33 -11.95 8.95
C ILE A 136 -1.49 -12.67 7.60
N LYS A 137 -0.42 -13.25 7.07
CA LYS A 137 -0.46 -14.01 5.81
C LYS A 137 -1.38 -15.23 5.89
N THR A 138 -1.63 -15.79 7.08
CA THR A 138 -2.51 -16.97 7.22
C THR A 138 -3.98 -16.66 6.94
N PHE A 139 -4.41 -15.41 7.00
CA PHE A 139 -5.80 -15.05 6.77
C PHE A 139 -6.25 -15.21 5.32
N SER A 140 -5.36 -15.08 4.34
CA SER A 140 -5.72 -15.17 2.92
C SER A 140 -5.20 -16.43 2.26
N ALA A 141 -6.09 -17.05 1.47
CA ALA A 141 -5.73 -18.17 0.61
C ALA A 141 -4.73 -17.78 -0.50
N ARG A 142 -4.66 -16.49 -0.87
CA ARG A 142 -3.72 -15.99 -1.88
C ARG A 142 -2.26 -16.36 -1.54
N TRP A 143 -1.85 -16.27 -0.28
CA TRP A 143 -0.51 -16.64 0.16
C TRP A 143 -0.17 -18.13 0.00
N LYS A 144 -1.17 -18.99 -0.21
CA LYS A 144 -0.98 -20.42 -0.46
C LYS A 144 -0.78 -20.74 -1.94
N THR A 145 -1.30 -19.88 -2.82
CA THR A 145 -1.35 -20.10 -4.27
C THR A 145 -0.50 -19.10 -5.06
N GLU A 146 -0.24 -17.94 -4.48
CA GLU A 146 0.51 -16.86 -5.11
C GLU A 146 1.80 -16.59 -4.32
N LYS A 147 2.84 -16.19 -5.03
CA LYS A 147 4.05 -15.61 -4.44
C LYS A 147 3.89 -14.09 -4.39
N ALA A 148 4.62 -13.44 -3.49
CA ALA A 148 4.78 -12.00 -3.53
C ALA A 148 5.26 -11.55 -4.93
N GLY A 149 4.78 -10.42 -5.39
CA GLY A 149 5.28 -9.81 -6.62
C GLY A 149 6.79 -9.49 -6.50
N THR A 150 7.47 -9.41 -7.63
CA THR A 150 8.84 -8.90 -7.64
C THR A 150 8.81 -7.40 -7.39
N PRO A 151 9.54 -6.88 -6.38
CA PRO A 151 9.62 -5.46 -6.14
C PRO A 151 10.08 -4.70 -7.38
N ILE A 152 9.48 -3.54 -7.64
CA ILE A 152 9.94 -2.66 -8.70
C ILE A 152 11.34 -2.13 -8.39
N THR A 153 12.13 -1.93 -9.42
CA THR A 153 13.40 -1.23 -9.28
C THR A 153 13.16 0.27 -9.24
N VAL A 154 13.62 0.91 -8.17
CA VAL A 154 13.65 2.38 -8.07
C VAL A 154 15.03 2.84 -8.51
N PRO A 155 15.16 3.52 -9.66
CA PRO A 155 16.45 4.02 -10.11
C PRO A 155 16.96 5.13 -9.18
N PRO A 156 18.27 5.43 -9.19
CA PRO A 156 18.80 6.57 -8.44
C PRO A 156 18.05 7.86 -8.79
N GLU A 157 17.78 8.69 -7.77
CA GLU A 157 17.14 9.98 -7.96
C GLU A 157 18.06 10.90 -8.78
N PRO A 158 17.60 11.47 -9.91
CA PRO A 158 18.37 12.42 -10.69
C PRO A 158 18.63 13.73 -9.92
N ALA A 159 19.55 14.55 -10.42
CA ALA A 159 19.78 15.87 -9.85
C ALA A 159 18.52 16.74 -9.90
N LEU A 160 18.17 17.33 -8.78
CA LEU A 160 17.09 18.29 -8.68
C LEU A 160 17.40 19.56 -9.47
N THR A 161 16.51 19.93 -10.38
CA THR A 161 16.64 21.15 -11.21
C THR A 161 15.29 21.85 -11.32
N VAL A 162 15.31 23.13 -11.71
CA VAL A 162 14.07 23.85 -12.05
C VAL A 162 13.35 23.19 -13.21
N GLN A 163 14.10 22.68 -14.18
CA GLN A 163 13.55 21.97 -15.36
C GLN A 163 12.83 20.70 -14.95
N SER A 164 13.40 19.90 -14.01
CA SER A 164 12.72 18.68 -13.54
C SER A 164 11.40 19.01 -12.82
N ILE A 165 11.37 20.08 -12.03
CA ILE A 165 10.15 20.55 -11.38
C ILE A 165 9.09 21.00 -12.40
N GLN A 166 9.51 21.79 -13.41
CA GLN A 166 8.60 22.25 -14.47
C GLN A 166 8.02 21.10 -15.27
N HIS A 167 8.87 20.15 -15.69
CA HIS A 167 8.41 18.95 -16.38
C HIS A 167 7.48 18.11 -15.52
N GLY A 168 7.78 17.95 -14.23
CA GLY A 168 6.88 17.28 -13.27
C GLY A 168 5.51 17.94 -13.18
N LYS A 169 5.44 19.28 -13.23
CA LYS A 169 4.17 20.03 -13.30
C LYS A 169 3.39 19.77 -14.59
N GLU A 170 4.09 19.73 -15.72
CA GLU A 170 3.48 19.36 -17.01
C GLU A 170 2.91 17.95 -16.96
N LEU A 171 3.65 16.99 -16.39
CA LEU A 171 3.21 15.62 -16.19
C LEU A 171 1.99 15.55 -15.27
N PHE A 172 1.97 16.28 -14.16
CA PHE A 172 0.81 16.35 -13.26
C PHE A 172 -0.46 16.78 -13.99
N THR A 173 -0.31 17.72 -14.92
CA THR A 173 -1.41 18.20 -15.78
C THR A 173 -1.79 17.17 -16.84
N LYS A 174 -0.81 16.63 -17.57
CA LYS A 174 -0.99 15.70 -18.68
C LYS A 174 -1.58 14.36 -18.22
N LEU A 175 -1.16 13.85 -17.07
CA LEU A 175 -1.66 12.62 -16.47
C LEU A 175 -2.96 12.84 -15.69
N GLU A 176 -3.50 14.03 -15.74
CA GLU A 176 -4.78 14.41 -15.13
C GLU A 176 -4.86 14.24 -13.61
N CYS A 177 -3.71 14.26 -12.94
CA CYS A 177 -3.62 14.12 -11.48
C CYS A 177 -4.50 15.17 -10.76
N TRP A 178 -4.63 16.36 -11.37
CA TRP A 178 -5.45 17.47 -10.89
C TRP A 178 -6.94 17.15 -10.79
N LYS A 179 -7.44 16.17 -11.56
CA LYS A 179 -8.86 15.79 -11.51
C LYS A 179 -9.28 15.30 -10.12
N CYS A 180 -8.38 14.61 -9.45
CA CYS A 180 -8.58 14.16 -8.08
C CYS A 180 -7.89 15.08 -7.07
N HIS A 181 -6.61 15.36 -7.29
CA HIS A 181 -5.79 16.09 -6.32
C HIS A 181 -5.98 17.62 -6.35
N GLY A 182 -6.71 18.16 -7.34
CA GLY A 182 -6.83 19.61 -7.56
C GLY A 182 -5.61 20.19 -8.30
N PRO A 183 -5.76 21.32 -8.99
CA PRO A 183 -4.68 21.93 -9.77
C PRO A 183 -3.48 22.37 -8.90
N GLU A 184 -3.71 22.61 -7.62
CA GLU A 184 -2.71 23.01 -6.64
C GLU A 184 -2.38 21.89 -5.63
N GLY A 185 -2.92 20.68 -5.88
CA GLY A 185 -2.64 19.52 -5.05
C GLY A 185 -3.32 19.54 -3.67
N LEU A 186 -4.42 20.28 -3.50
CA LEU A 186 -5.14 20.43 -2.23
C LEU A 186 -6.10 19.25 -1.93
N GLY A 187 -6.23 18.28 -2.82
CA GLY A 187 -7.17 17.17 -2.69
C GLY A 187 -8.62 17.56 -3.01
N ASP A 188 -8.82 18.68 -3.70
CA ASP A 188 -10.08 19.33 -4.01
C ASP A 188 -10.43 19.31 -5.50
N GLY A 189 -9.87 18.36 -6.24
CA GLY A 189 -10.17 18.21 -7.66
C GLY A 189 -11.64 17.89 -7.94
N PRO A 190 -12.12 18.13 -9.17
CA PRO A 190 -13.54 17.96 -9.51
C PRO A 190 -14.09 16.56 -9.25
N SER A 191 -13.24 15.53 -9.27
CA SER A 191 -13.64 14.16 -8.96
C SER A 191 -13.53 13.80 -7.47
N ALA A 192 -12.92 14.66 -6.65
CA ALA A 192 -12.57 14.33 -5.26
C ALA A 192 -13.76 13.91 -4.39
N SER A 193 -14.93 14.53 -4.61
CA SER A 193 -16.14 14.29 -3.81
C SER A 193 -16.87 13.00 -4.15
N THR A 194 -16.52 12.36 -5.28
CA THR A 194 -17.22 11.18 -5.79
C THR A 194 -16.37 9.90 -5.73
N LEU A 195 -15.15 10.00 -5.20
CA LEU A 195 -14.26 8.86 -5.12
C LEU A 195 -14.68 7.92 -3.99
N THR A 196 -14.66 6.63 -4.30
CA THR A 196 -14.83 5.55 -3.34
C THR A 196 -13.66 4.57 -3.40
N ASP A 197 -13.41 3.86 -2.33
CA ASP A 197 -12.46 2.75 -2.28
C ASP A 197 -13.09 1.44 -2.81
N SER A 198 -12.38 0.32 -2.69
CA SER A 198 -12.89 -1.00 -3.14
C SER A 198 -14.03 -1.58 -2.30
N ASN A 199 -14.40 -0.93 -1.21
CA ASN A 199 -15.54 -1.28 -0.36
C ASN A 199 -16.72 -0.33 -0.56
N ASP A 200 -16.68 0.52 -1.61
CA ASP A 200 -17.63 1.59 -1.89
C ASP A 200 -17.69 2.69 -0.82
N GLU A 201 -16.67 2.74 0.06
CA GLU A 201 -16.58 3.79 1.08
C GLU A 201 -15.94 5.07 0.51
N PRO A 202 -16.47 6.25 0.87
CA PRO A 202 -15.92 7.51 0.41
C PRO A 202 -14.45 7.69 0.78
N ILE A 203 -13.62 8.06 -0.19
CA ILE A 203 -12.21 8.33 0.02
C ILE A 203 -11.85 9.71 -0.54
N ARG A 204 -10.86 10.38 0.06
CA ARG A 204 -10.37 11.67 -0.42
C ARG A 204 -8.94 11.57 -0.93
N PRO A 205 -8.63 12.28 -2.03
CA PRO A 205 -7.28 12.42 -2.49
C PRO A 205 -6.41 13.10 -1.43
N TYR A 206 -5.14 12.74 -1.40
CA TYR A 206 -4.20 13.37 -0.48
C TYR A 206 -4.02 14.86 -0.81
N ASN A 207 -4.09 15.69 0.24
CA ASN A 207 -3.74 17.10 0.16
C ASN A 207 -2.21 17.24 0.35
N PHE A 208 -1.49 17.57 -0.72
CA PHE A 208 -0.04 17.68 -0.68
C PHE A 208 0.44 18.85 0.20
N SER A 209 -0.36 19.91 0.38
CA SER A 209 0.01 21.04 1.25
C SER A 209 -0.06 20.69 2.74
N ALA A 210 -0.76 19.61 3.12
CA ALA A 210 -0.96 19.24 4.52
C ALA A 210 0.30 18.66 5.21
N GLY A 211 1.39 18.46 4.49
CA GLY A 211 2.65 18.02 5.06
C GLY A 211 3.42 17.03 4.19
N TYR A 212 4.49 16.46 4.76
CA TYR A 212 5.44 15.60 4.06
C TYR A 212 5.22 14.09 4.31
N ARG A 213 4.26 13.74 5.17
CA ARG A 213 4.02 12.35 5.57
C ARG A 213 2.94 11.75 4.70
N PHE A 214 3.31 10.84 3.84
CA PHE A 214 2.37 10.06 3.02
C PHE A 214 2.09 8.72 3.68
N LYS A 215 0.93 8.14 3.35
CA LYS A 215 0.47 6.87 3.94
C LYS A 215 1.53 5.76 3.86
N CYS A 216 2.23 5.65 2.73
CA CYS A 216 3.18 4.56 2.47
C CYS A 216 4.65 4.93 2.68
N GLY A 217 4.95 6.08 3.26
CA GLY A 217 6.31 6.52 3.56
C GLY A 217 6.51 8.02 3.39
N THR A 218 7.75 8.50 3.59
CA THR A 218 8.05 9.94 3.62
C THR A 218 9.15 10.38 2.66
N SER A 219 9.94 9.43 2.15
CA SER A 219 11.05 9.71 1.24
C SER A 219 10.58 9.93 -0.20
N ASN A 220 11.45 10.53 -1.03
CA ASN A 220 11.21 10.63 -2.47
C ASN A 220 11.08 9.24 -3.11
N HIS A 221 11.88 8.26 -2.66
CA HIS A 221 11.77 6.86 -3.06
C HIS A 221 10.38 6.24 -2.74
N ASP A 222 9.77 6.63 -1.61
CA ASP A 222 8.42 6.14 -1.28
C ASP A 222 7.38 6.76 -2.20
N LEU A 223 7.49 8.05 -2.51
CA LEU A 223 6.62 8.71 -3.49
C LEU A 223 6.74 8.07 -4.87
N TYR A 224 7.98 7.84 -5.33
CA TYR A 224 8.25 7.15 -6.58
C TYR A 224 7.53 5.79 -6.63
N LYS A 225 7.67 4.97 -5.57
CA LYS A 225 7.00 3.68 -5.48
C LYS A 225 5.48 3.82 -5.59
N ILE A 226 4.88 4.79 -4.89
CA ILE A 226 3.43 5.02 -4.92
C ILE A 226 2.93 5.25 -6.35
N PHE A 227 3.63 6.05 -7.17
CA PHE A 227 3.21 6.25 -8.56
C PHE A 227 3.36 5.00 -9.40
N MET A 228 4.48 4.31 -9.23
CA MET A 228 4.79 3.14 -10.06
C MET A 228 3.98 1.90 -9.67
N THR A 229 3.51 1.80 -8.43
CA THR A 229 2.72 0.65 -7.98
C THR A 229 1.24 0.96 -7.79
N GLY A 230 0.85 2.23 -7.70
CA GLY A 230 -0.48 2.63 -7.28
C GLY A 230 -0.77 2.30 -5.82
N LEU A 231 -1.99 2.55 -5.39
CA LEU A 231 -2.50 2.21 -4.05
C LEU A 231 -3.70 1.27 -4.21
N ASP A 232 -3.44 -0.05 -4.25
CA ASP A 232 -4.50 -1.04 -4.49
C ASP A 232 -5.63 -0.95 -3.46
N GLY A 233 -6.85 -1.04 -3.94
CA GLY A 233 -8.06 -0.83 -3.15
C GLY A 233 -8.48 0.63 -3.06
N THR A 234 -7.77 1.55 -3.72
CA THR A 234 -8.14 2.96 -3.84
C THR A 234 -8.21 3.39 -5.31
N PRO A 235 -8.81 4.55 -5.63
CA PRO A 235 -8.80 5.09 -6.99
C PRO A 235 -7.43 5.53 -7.52
N MET A 236 -6.37 5.54 -6.70
CA MET A 236 -5.02 5.93 -7.15
C MET A 236 -4.36 4.81 -7.96
N PRO A 237 -4.28 4.93 -9.29
CA PRO A 237 -3.78 3.84 -10.15
C PRO A 237 -2.25 3.74 -10.13
N SER A 238 -1.73 2.66 -10.68
CA SER A 238 -0.33 2.56 -11.10
C SER A 238 -0.12 3.35 -12.40
N PHE A 239 1.02 4.04 -12.49
CA PHE A 239 1.46 4.74 -13.70
C PHE A 239 2.64 4.04 -14.39
N ALA A 240 3.01 2.82 -13.97
CA ALA A 240 4.17 2.10 -14.50
C ALA A 240 4.14 1.89 -16.02
N ASP A 241 2.93 1.74 -16.60
CA ASP A 241 2.76 1.50 -18.04
C ASP A 241 2.63 2.80 -18.85
N VAL A 242 2.57 3.96 -18.19
CA VAL A 242 2.26 5.25 -18.85
C VAL A 242 3.35 6.31 -18.68
N ILE A 243 4.24 6.17 -17.71
CA ILE A 243 5.36 7.11 -17.49
C ILE A 243 6.70 6.39 -17.48
N LYS A 244 7.74 7.10 -17.95
CA LYS A 244 9.12 6.62 -17.87
C LYS A 244 9.68 6.82 -16.46
N PRO A 245 10.73 6.06 -16.08
CA PRO A 245 11.37 6.21 -14.77
C PRO A 245 11.82 7.64 -14.44
N ASP A 246 12.41 8.35 -15.39
CA ASP A 246 12.87 9.73 -15.18
C ASP A 246 11.69 10.69 -15.01
N ASP A 247 10.62 10.51 -15.80
CA ASP A 247 9.38 11.29 -15.68
C ASP A 247 8.76 11.12 -14.28
N ALA A 248 8.82 9.92 -13.70
CA ALA A 248 8.34 9.67 -12.34
C ALA A 248 9.14 10.46 -11.29
N TRP A 249 10.44 10.62 -11.47
CA TRP A 249 11.26 11.45 -10.60
C TRP A 249 10.93 12.94 -10.73
N ASP A 250 10.72 13.43 -11.94
CA ASP A 250 10.31 14.81 -12.18
C ASP A 250 8.97 15.12 -11.51
N LEU A 251 8.02 14.15 -11.58
CA LEU A 251 6.75 14.26 -10.86
C LEU A 251 6.96 14.31 -9.34
N VAL A 252 7.84 13.50 -8.77
CA VAL A 252 8.21 13.54 -7.35
C VAL A 252 8.77 14.93 -6.98
N HIS A 253 9.70 15.47 -7.75
CA HIS A 253 10.26 16.79 -7.53
C HIS A 253 9.17 17.87 -7.50
N TYR A 254 8.25 17.84 -8.46
CA TYR A 254 7.13 18.78 -8.47
C TYR A 254 6.23 18.65 -7.23
N LEU A 255 5.83 17.42 -6.86
CA LEU A 255 4.95 17.22 -5.71
C LEU A 255 5.56 17.69 -4.39
N ARG A 256 6.88 17.65 -4.27
CA ARG A 256 7.57 18.21 -3.11
C ARG A 256 7.45 19.73 -3.03
N THR A 257 7.29 20.42 -4.14
CA THR A 257 7.07 21.87 -4.13
C THR A 257 5.70 22.26 -3.60
N LEU A 258 4.72 21.36 -3.69
CA LEU A 258 3.37 21.59 -3.18
C LEU A 258 3.28 21.53 -1.64
N GLN A 259 4.32 21.04 -0.99
CA GLN A 259 4.40 20.88 0.48
C GLN A 259 4.85 22.19 1.17
N VAL A 260 4.04 23.22 1.07
CA VAL A 260 4.38 24.59 1.55
C VAL A 260 4.73 24.70 3.03
N TYR A 261 4.32 23.74 3.85
CA TYR A 261 4.63 23.71 5.28
C TYR A 261 5.91 22.90 5.58
N HIS A 262 6.46 22.24 4.59
CA HIS A 262 7.67 21.45 4.73
C HIS A 262 8.82 22.12 3.97
N LYS A 263 9.89 22.48 4.69
CA LYS A 263 11.10 23.04 4.06
C LYS A 263 11.83 21.91 3.33
N SER A 264 11.61 21.79 2.04
CA SER A 264 12.30 20.85 1.17
C SER A 264 13.26 21.61 0.22
N PRO A 265 14.33 20.96 -0.26
CA PRO A 265 15.18 21.53 -1.29
C PRO A 265 14.40 21.89 -2.56
N GLU A 266 13.42 21.08 -2.93
CA GLU A 266 12.55 21.28 -4.09
C GLU A 266 11.72 22.56 -3.93
N LEU A 267 11.09 22.74 -2.79
CA LEU A 267 10.34 23.97 -2.51
C LEU A 267 11.25 25.20 -2.52
N ALA A 268 12.41 25.10 -1.87
CA ALA A 268 13.38 26.21 -1.83
C ALA A 268 13.84 26.61 -3.24
N LEU A 269 14.13 25.62 -4.09
CA LEU A 269 14.53 25.86 -5.47
C LEU A 269 13.37 26.44 -6.29
N TRP A 270 12.16 25.91 -6.13
CA TRP A 270 10.97 26.38 -6.82
C TRP A 270 10.58 27.80 -6.43
N MET A 271 10.66 28.16 -5.16
CA MET A 271 10.41 29.52 -4.66
C MET A 271 11.35 30.57 -5.26
N GLY A 272 12.52 30.17 -5.72
CA GLY A 272 13.45 31.04 -6.45
C GLY A 272 12.96 31.42 -7.86
N THR A 273 11.96 30.73 -8.37
CA THR A 273 11.31 31.08 -9.65
C THR A 273 10.15 32.04 -9.44
N LYS A 274 9.83 32.86 -10.44
CA LYS A 274 8.67 33.77 -10.38
C LYS A 274 7.37 33.00 -10.16
N GLU A 275 7.17 31.91 -10.88
CA GLU A 275 5.97 31.08 -10.80
C GLU A 275 5.83 30.40 -9.43
N GLY A 276 6.90 29.82 -8.91
CA GLY A 276 6.90 29.20 -7.60
C GLY A 276 6.62 30.19 -6.47
N ALA A 277 7.16 31.38 -6.55
CA ALA A 277 6.91 32.44 -5.58
C ALA A 277 5.42 32.90 -5.59
N GLU A 278 4.80 32.96 -6.76
CA GLU A 278 3.36 33.33 -6.89
C GLU A 278 2.46 32.25 -6.29
N ILE A 279 2.73 30.94 -6.55
CA ILE A 279 1.95 29.84 -5.99
C ILE A 279 2.03 29.84 -4.47
N VAL A 280 3.23 29.91 -3.89
CA VAL A 280 3.41 29.92 -2.43
C VAL A 280 2.71 31.13 -1.79
N LYS A 281 2.72 32.29 -2.45
CA LYS A 281 2.03 33.49 -1.99
C LYS A 281 0.50 33.30 -2.00
N ALA A 282 -0.04 32.71 -3.06
CA ALA A 282 -1.47 32.45 -3.19
C ALA A 282 -1.98 31.48 -2.10
N GLU A 283 -1.22 30.46 -1.77
CA GLU A 283 -1.57 29.52 -0.69
C GLU A 283 -1.52 30.15 0.69
N LYS A 284 -0.55 31.00 0.97
CA LYS A 284 -0.51 31.77 2.23
C LYS A 284 -1.73 32.69 2.40
N VAL A 285 -2.27 33.22 1.29
CA VAL A 285 -3.48 34.08 1.31
C VAL A 285 -4.76 33.27 1.56
N ARG A 286 -4.82 32.00 1.10
CA ARG A 286 -5.98 31.12 1.36
C ARG A 286 -6.11 30.67 2.82
N GLY A 287 -5.13 30.97 3.62
CA GLY A 287 -5.09 30.61 5.03
C GLY A 287 -4.65 29.17 5.24
N THR A 288 -4.06 28.94 6.40
CA THR A 288 -3.82 27.60 6.93
C THR A 288 -5.12 26.83 6.87
N PRO A 289 -5.18 25.60 6.31
CA PRO A 289 -6.33 24.76 6.51
C PRO A 289 -6.60 24.75 8.01
N THR A 290 -7.79 25.16 8.41
CA THR A 290 -8.25 25.04 9.80
C THR A 290 -8.46 23.56 10.12
N GLY A 291 -7.44 22.76 9.85
CA GLY A 291 -7.26 21.44 10.38
C GLY A 291 -6.84 21.60 11.82
N SER A 292 -7.81 21.66 12.68
CA SER A 292 -7.62 21.51 14.11
C SER A 292 -6.61 20.39 14.37
N GLY A 293 -5.47 20.76 14.89
CA GLY A 293 -4.64 20.02 15.77
C GLY A 293 -4.40 18.54 15.41
N VAL A 294 -3.32 18.30 14.70
CA VAL A 294 -2.50 17.15 15.03
C VAL A 294 -1.16 17.71 15.44
N ASN A 295 -1.09 18.13 16.69
CA ASN A 295 0.14 18.16 17.45
C ASN A 295 0.50 16.72 17.79
N GLN A 296 1.76 16.34 17.45
CA GLN A 296 2.57 15.22 17.89
C GLN A 296 2.37 13.89 17.17
#